data_bb3e63ac3494ef09a59f36fcb9cab586
#
_entry.id   bb3e63ac3494ef09a59f36fcb9cab586
#
_cell.length_a   1.000
_cell.length_b   1.000
_cell.length_c   1.000
_cell.angle_alpha   90.00
_cell.angle_beta   90.00
_cell.angle_gamma   90.00
#
_symmetry.space_group_name_H-M   'P 1'
#
loop_
_entity.id
_entity.type
_entity.pdbx_description
1 polymer ?
#
loop_
_entity_poly.entity_id
_entity_poly.type
_entity_poly.pdbx_seq_one_letter_code
_entity_poly.pdbx_strand_id
1 'polypeptide(L)'
;AYSQLYCDGVAWLKAKTIDYISPQCYWPSFNTHVWGYKTLVPWWAKVAKTMDRHFYSSMRISTMPQNSPQRMKSVLRRLGMSENEYNGLSMVERSIAATAAKGTEECGFEVDMNRSTDLMGAPGHVFFNTTQFFSYGLDTYVAENKFTEPALTPVMSWKTPCDLPDITD
;
A
#
# COMPACT_ATOMS: atom_id res chain seq x y z
N ALA A 1 17.81 2.55 -5.61
CA ALA A 1 17.57 3.86 -4.97
C ALA A 1 18.88 4.53 -4.57
N TYR A 2 19.77 3.86 -3.85
CA TYR A 2 21.03 4.46 -3.35
C TYR A 2 21.86 5.10 -4.46
N SER A 3 22.20 4.35 -5.51
CA SER A 3 23.08 4.83 -6.59
C SER A 3 22.46 5.87 -7.52
N GLN A 4 21.15 5.98 -7.55
CA GLN A 4 20.43 6.88 -8.46
C GLN A 4 19.76 8.07 -7.75
N LEU A 5 19.32 7.86 -6.52
CA LEU A 5 18.54 8.85 -5.77
C LEU A 5 19.25 9.28 -4.48
N TYR A 6 20.43 8.73 -4.21
CA TYR A 6 21.17 8.94 -2.96
C TYR A 6 20.32 8.69 -1.70
N CYS A 7 19.36 7.74 -1.82
CA CYS A 7 18.39 7.42 -0.79
C CYS A 7 18.71 6.05 -0.19
N ASP A 8 19.20 6.03 1.04
CA ASP A 8 19.48 4.82 1.81
C ASP A 8 18.56 4.72 3.04
N GLY A 9 17.33 4.27 2.81
CA GLY A 9 16.34 4.12 3.89
C GLY A 9 16.76 3.13 4.96
N VAL A 10 17.56 2.13 4.64
CA VAL A 10 18.08 1.16 5.62
C VAL A 10 19.11 1.80 6.52
N ALA A 11 20.01 2.61 5.95
CA ALA A 11 20.99 3.36 6.75
C ALA A 11 20.28 4.35 7.68
N TRP A 12 19.23 5.02 7.26
CA TRP A 12 18.47 5.96 8.10
C TRP A 12 17.77 5.24 9.26
N LEU A 13 17.16 4.08 9.00
CA LEU A 13 16.59 3.25 10.06
C LEU A 13 17.66 2.80 11.07
N LYS A 14 18.79 2.31 10.55
CA LYS A 14 19.93 1.85 11.37
C LYS A 14 20.53 2.98 12.22
N ALA A 15 20.66 4.18 11.66
CA ALA A 15 21.11 5.37 12.36
C ALA A 15 20.06 5.96 13.30
N LYS A 16 18.81 5.44 13.26
CA LYS A 16 17.68 5.93 14.06
C LYS A 16 17.33 7.41 13.83
N THR A 17 17.63 7.92 12.64
CA THR A 17 17.37 9.31 12.25
C THR A 17 15.93 9.54 11.77
N ILE A 18 15.17 8.49 11.58
CA ILE A 18 13.75 8.52 11.21
C ILE A 18 12.93 7.66 12.17
N ASP A 19 11.68 8.03 12.40
CA ASP A 19 10.76 7.32 13.28
C ASP A 19 10.00 6.22 12.55
N TYR A 20 9.80 6.38 11.27
CA TYR A 20 9.17 5.38 10.43
C TYR A 20 9.70 5.43 8.99
N ILE A 21 9.42 4.38 8.25
CA ILE A 21 9.66 4.34 6.81
C ILE A 21 8.38 3.96 6.07
N SER A 22 8.14 4.67 4.95
CA SER A 22 7.00 4.40 4.06
C SER A 22 7.47 4.23 2.62
N PRO A 23 8.02 3.08 2.27
CA PRO A 23 8.50 2.82 0.91
C PRO A 23 7.35 2.65 -0.06
N GLN A 24 7.58 3.02 -1.31
CA GLN A 24 6.62 2.89 -2.41
C GLN A 24 6.47 1.42 -2.84
N CYS A 25 5.63 0.66 -2.16
CA CYS A 25 5.31 -0.73 -2.49
C CYS A 25 4.19 -0.77 -3.55
N TYR A 26 4.44 -0.18 -4.72
CA TYR A 26 3.42 0.11 -5.73
C TYR A 26 3.06 -1.06 -6.66
N TRP A 27 3.75 -2.17 -6.53
CA TRP A 27 3.46 -3.36 -7.33
C TRP A 27 2.36 -4.19 -6.68
N PRO A 28 1.46 -4.76 -7.49
CA PRO A 28 0.36 -5.54 -6.94
C PRO A 28 0.83 -6.85 -6.30
N SER A 29 -0.04 -7.40 -5.47
CA SER A 29 0.21 -8.64 -4.74
C SER A 29 0.47 -9.86 -5.62
N PHE A 30 -0.10 -9.88 -6.83
CA PHE A 30 0.12 -10.99 -7.79
C PHE A 30 1.39 -10.83 -8.64
N ASN A 31 2.15 -9.75 -8.47
CA ASN A 31 3.46 -9.63 -9.09
C ASN A 31 4.45 -10.56 -8.37
N THR A 32 4.97 -11.53 -9.12
CA THR A 32 5.89 -12.55 -8.59
C THR A 32 7.37 -12.13 -8.65
N HIS A 33 7.65 -10.94 -9.15
CA HIS A 33 9.02 -10.42 -9.15
C HIS A 33 9.51 -10.11 -7.74
N VAL A 34 10.83 -10.01 -7.59
CA VAL A 34 11.51 -9.66 -6.32
C VAL A 34 11.06 -8.32 -5.73
N TRP A 35 10.50 -7.44 -6.53
CA TRP A 35 9.87 -6.18 -6.11
C TRP A 35 8.34 -6.24 -6.04
N GLY A 36 7.76 -7.43 -6.14
CA GLY A 36 6.33 -7.62 -5.91
C GLY A 36 5.93 -7.27 -4.47
N TYR A 37 4.68 -6.88 -4.27
CA TYR A 37 4.16 -6.49 -2.96
C TYR A 37 4.42 -7.53 -1.87
N LYS A 38 4.13 -8.80 -2.19
CA LYS A 38 4.35 -9.95 -1.27
C LYS A 38 5.81 -10.18 -0.87
N THR A 39 6.75 -9.61 -1.61
CA THR A 39 8.18 -9.73 -1.31
C THR A 39 8.69 -8.50 -0.58
N LEU A 40 8.35 -7.31 -1.11
CA LEU A 40 8.86 -6.05 -0.56
C LEU A 40 8.29 -5.71 0.82
N VAL A 41 6.99 -5.90 1.01
CA VAL A 41 6.33 -5.51 2.26
C VAL A 41 6.85 -6.30 3.46
N PRO A 42 6.93 -7.65 3.44
CA PRO A 42 7.53 -8.40 4.53
C PRO A 42 9.00 -8.04 4.79
N TRP A 43 9.75 -7.79 3.73
CA TRP A 43 11.15 -7.41 3.86
C TRP A 43 11.31 -6.06 4.58
N TRP A 44 10.59 -5.02 4.15
CA TRP A 44 10.63 -3.72 4.79
C TRP A 44 10.11 -3.73 6.23
N ALA A 45 9.01 -4.46 6.47
CA ALA A 45 8.46 -4.63 7.80
C ALA A 45 9.48 -5.27 8.75
N LYS A 46 10.15 -6.34 8.30
CA LYS A 46 11.20 -6.99 9.08
C LYS A 46 12.38 -6.05 9.35
N VAL A 47 12.83 -5.30 8.36
CA VAL A 47 13.92 -4.33 8.51
C VAL A 47 13.56 -3.27 9.54
N ALA A 48 12.40 -2.64 9.40
CA ALA A 48 11.96 -1.59 10.33
C ALA A 48 11.81 -2.13 11.75
N LYS A 49 11.20 -3.30 11.92
CA LYS A 49 11.04 -3.97 13.21
C LYS A 49 12.39 -4.26 13.88
N THR A 50 13.35 -4.79 13.11
CA THR A 50 14.71 -5.08 13.64
C THR A 50 15.41 -3.83 14.15
N MET A 51 15.08 -2.67 13.59
CA MET A 51 15.64 -1.38 13.99
C MET A 51 14.78 -0.64 15.04
N ASP A 52 13.71 -1.28 15.52
CA ASP A 52 12.74 -0.69 16.45
C ASP A 52 12.15 0.61 15.88
N ARG A 53 11.57 0.52 14.67
CA ARG A 53 10.93 1.63 13.96
C ARG A 53 9.65 1.16 13.27
N HIS A 54 8.73 2.08 13.02
CA HIS A 54 7.50 1.77 12.32
C HIS A 54 7.70 1.63 10.80
N PHE A 55 6.84 0.81 10.21
CA PHE A 55 6.72 0.63 8.78
C PHE A 55 5.29 0.92 8.34
N TYR A 56 5.13 1.75 7.33
CA TYR A 56 3.85 2.01 6.68
C TYR A 56 3.99 1.71 5.19
N SER A 57 3.26 0.75 4.68
CA SER A 57 3.28 0.46 3.25
C SER A 57 2.59 1.57 2.46
N SER A 58 3.31 2.19 1.52
CA SER A 58 2.66 3.04 0.52
C SER A 58 2.10 2.18 -0.59
N MET A 59 0.78 2.22 -0.74
CA MET A 59 0.01 1.44 -1.70
C MET A 59 -0.40 2.33 -2.87
N ARG A 60 -0.18 1.87 -4.09
CA ARG A 60 -0.63 2.59 -5.27
C ARG A 60 -2.01 2.12 -5.70
N ILE A 61 -2.95 3.03 -5.71
CA ILE A 61 -4.33 2.75 -6.13
C ILE A 61 -4.48 2.78 -7.65
N SER A 62 -3.58 3.47 -8.35
CA SER A 62 -3.66 3.62 -9.80
C SER A 62 -3.32 2.34 -10.55
N THR A 63 -3.71 2.35 -11.79
CA THR A 63 -3.56 1.27 -12.76
C THR A 63 -2.16 0.75 -12.90
N MET A 64 -2.10 -0.54 -13.06
CA MET A 64 -0.89 -1.19 -13.50
C MET A 64 -0.60 -0.94 -14.96
N PRO A 65 0.69 -0.88 -15.34
CA PRO A 65 1.06 -0.88 -16.76
C PRO A 65 0.46 -2.12 -17.45
N GLN A 66 -0.25 -1.90 -18.54
CA GLN A 66 -1.07 -2.89 -19.24
C GLN A 66 -0.26 -3.84 -20.14
N ASN A 67 1.05 -3.82 -20.10
CA ASN A 67 1.92 -4.39 -21.11
C ASN A 67 2.25 -5.88 -20.95
N SER A 68 1.54 -6.60 -20.07
CA SER A 68 1.76 -8.04 -19.94
C SER A 68 0.46 -8.82 -20.20
N PRO A 69 0.49 -9.87 -21.05
CA PRO A 69 -0.68 -10.68 -21.34
C PRO A 69 -1.36 -11.29 -20.12
N GLN A 70 -0.59 -11.63 -19.09
CA GLN A 70 -1.12 -12.19 -17.84
C GLN A 70 -1.91 -11.15 -17.05
N ARG A 71 -1.46 -9.90 -17.04
CA ARG A 71 -2.16 -8.78 -16.40
C ARG A 71 -3.45 -8.46 -17.13
N MET A 72 -3.40 -8.41 -18.46
CA MET A 72 -4.59 -8.17 -19.28
C MET A 72 -5.66 -9.21 -18.98
N LYS A 73 -5.32 -10.50 -19.00
CA LYS A 73 -6.28 -11.57 -18.67
C LYS A 73 -6.90 -11.41 -17.28
N SER A 74 -6.12 -10.99 -16.29
CA SER A 74 -6.62 -10.74 -14.93
C SER A 74 -7.58 -9.55 -14.88
N VAL A 75 -7.23 -8.45 -15.54
CA VAL A 75 -8.06 -7.25 -15.65
C VAL A 75 -9.38 -7.59 -16.35
N LEU A 76 -9.32 -8.20 -17.53
CA LEU A 76 -10.51 -8.57 -18.31
C LEU A 76 -11.45 -9.50 -17.55
N ARG A 77 -10.90 -10.51 -16.87
CA ARG A 77 -11.69 -11.42 -16.04
C ARG A 77 -12.42 -10.69 -14.90
N ARG A 78 -11.77 -9.74 -14.23
CA ARG A 78 -12.37 -8.95 -13.14
C ARG A 78 -13.44 -7.98 -13.64
N LEU A 79 -13.23 -7.42 -14.84
CA LEU A 79 -14.19 -6.50 -15.46
C LEU A 79 -15.36 -7.22 -16.13
N GLY A 80 -15.26 -8.53 -16.37
CA GLY A 80 -16.22 -9.27 -17.18
C GLY A 80 -16.26 -8.82 -18.64
N MET A 81 -15.14 -8.26 -19.15
CA MET A 81 -15.01 -7.71 -20.51
C MET A 81 -14.14 -8.60 -21.38
N SER A 82 -14.44 -8.62 -22.67
CA SER A 82 -13.56 -9.16 -23.70
C SER A 82 -12.40 -8.20 -23.99
N GLU A 83 -11.32 -8.72 -24.58
CA GLU A 83 -10.19 -7.90 -25.00
C GLU A 83 -10.58 -6.84 -26.05
N ASN A 84 -11.51 -7.16 -26.94
CA ASN A 84 -11.99 -6.23 -27.96
C ASN A 84 -12.77 -5.06 -27.34
N GLU A 85 -13.65 -5.33 -26.38
CA GLU A 85 -14.37 -4.29 -25.64
C GLU A 85 -13.39 -3.37 -24.89
N TYR A 86 -12.41 -3.95 -24.20
CA TYR A 86 -11.41 -3.20 -23.49
C TYR A 86 -10.54 -2.33 -24.41
N ASN A 87 -10.14 -2.87 -25.56
CA ASN A 87 -9.35 -2.13 -26.56
C ASN A 87 -10.13 -1.02 -27.26
N GLY A 88 -11.46 -1.10 -27.27
CA GLY A 88 -12.34 -0.05 -27.75
C GLY A 88 -12.43 1.17 -26.82
N LEU A 89 -12.02 1.04 -25.57
CA LEU A 89 -12.02 2.14 -24.61
C LEU A 89 -10.91 3.15 -24.91
N SER A 90 -11.17 4.40 -24.58
CA SER A 90 -10.13 5.45 -24.56
C SER A 90 -9.04 5.15 -23.52
N MET A 91 -7.91 5.83 -23.61
CA MET A 91 -6.83 5.67 -22.63
C MET A 91 -7.29 5.98 -21.20
N VAL A 92 -8.12 6.99 -21.02
CA VAL A 92 -8.67 7.38 -19.71
C VAL A 92 -9.62 6.30 -19.19
N GLU A 93 -10.56 5.85 -20.01
CA GLU A 93 -11.51 4.78 -19.63
C GLU A 93 -10.80 3.48 -19.30
N ARG A 94 -9.78 3.09 -20.07
CA ARG A 94 -8.94 1.94 -19.76
C ARG A 94 -8.22 2.08 -18.44
N SER A 95 -7.74 3.28 -18.13
CA SER A 95 -7.11 3.58 -16.86
C SER A 95 -8.10 3.40 -15.70
N ILE A 96 -9.30 3.95 -15.84
CA ILE A 96 -10.37 3.81 -14.85
C ILE A 96 -10.77 2.34 -14.69
N ALA A 97 -11.02 1.64 -15.79
CA ALA A 97 -11.41 0.24 -15.79
C ALA A 97 -10.34 -0.66 -15.13
N ALA A 98 -9.08 -0.46 -15.45
CA ALA A 98 -8.00 -1.24 -14.85
C ALA A 98 -7.80 -0.93 -13.35
N THR A 99 -8.07 0.30 -12.91
CA THR A 99 -8.06 0.65 -11.48
C THR A 99 -9.25 0.00 -10.77
N ALA A 100 -10.44 0.05 -11.36
CA ALA A 100 -11.60 -0.64 -10.84
C ALA A 100 -11.38 -2.16 -10.75
N ALA A 101 -10.64 -2.74 -11.70
CA ALA A 101 -10.27 -4.15 -11.67
C ALA A 101 -9.20 -4.50 -10.62
N LYS A 102 -8.27 -3.59 -10.30
CA LYS A 102 -7.44 -3.70 -9.09
C LYS A 102 -8.32 -3.69 -7.85
N GLY A 103 -9.24 -2.80 -7.84
CA GLY A 103 -10.43 -2.67 -7.00
C GLY A 103 -10.26 -3.04 -5.54
N THR A 104 -11.39 -3.33 -4.96
CA THR A 104 -11.57 -3.61 -3.54
C THR A 104 -10.85 -4.88 -3.08
N GLU A 105 -10.82 -5.94 -3.90
CA GLU A 105 -10.16 -7.19 -3.53
C GLU A 105 -8.65 -7.04 -3.32
N GLU A 106 -7.98 -6.37 -4.25
CA GLU A 106 -6.54 -6.14 -4.13
C GLU A 106 -6.21 -5.19 -3.00
N CYS A 107 -6.98 -4.11 -2.86
CA CYS A 107 -6.85 -3.18 -1.75
C CYS A 107 -7.06 -3.89 -0.40
N GLY A 108 -8.12 -4.68 -0.31
CA GLY A 108 -8.41 -5.48 0.88
C GLY A 108 -7.30 -6.45 1.22
N PHE A 109 -6.78 -7.16 0.22
CA PHE A 109 -5.66 -8.07 0.40
C PHE A 109 -4.39 -7.36 0.89
N GLU A 110 -4.02 -6.23 0.27
CA GLU A 110 -2.85 -5.45 0.67
C GLU A 110 -2.99 -4.91 2.10
N VAL A 111 -4.21 -4.48 2.50
CA VAL A 111 -4.51 -4.05 3.87
C VAL A 111 -4.37 -5.21 4.86
N ASP A 112 -4.98 -6.36 4.56
CA ASP A 112 -4.93 -7.54 5.44
C ASP A 112 -3.49 -8.04 5.60
N MET A 113 -2.72 -8.05 4.52
CA MET A 113 -1.32 -8.45 4.56
C MET A 113 -0.49 -7.52 5.45
N ASN A 114 -0.69 -6.20 5.36
CA ASN A 114 -0.01 -5.24 6.23
C ASN A 114 -0.36 -5.43 7.72
N ARG A 115 -1.59 -5.85 8.00
CA ARG A 115 -2.08 -6.09 9.36
C ARG A 115 -1.72 -7.45 9.91
N SER A 116 -1.18 -8.33 9.09
CA SER A 116 -0.82 -9.68 9.57
C SER A 116 0.20 -9.59 10.70
N THR A 117 0.02 -10.42 11.71
CA THR A 117 0.88 -10.43 12.91
C THR A 117 2.33 -10.71 12.58
N ASP A 118 2.57 -11.44 11.51
CA ASP A 118 3.92 -11.77 11.04
C ASP A 118 4.69 -10.56 10.54
N LEU A 119 3.98 -9.55 10.05
CA LEU A 119 4.59 -8.32 9.53
C LEU A 119 4.74 -7.22 10.57
N MET A 120 4.21 -7.40 11.70
CA MET A 120 4.39 -6.83 12.68
C MET A 120 4.66 -5.72 13.26
N GLY A 121 3.84 -4.98 13.58
CA GLY A 121 3.87 -3.64 14.01
C GLY A 121 3.82 -2.68 12.82
N ALA A 122 3.25 -3.09 11.71
CA ALA A 122 2.85 -2.19 10.64
C ALA A 122 1.48 -1.61 10.99
N PRO A 123 1.45 -0.49 11.69
CA PRO A 123 0.22 -0.01 12.29
C PRO A 123 -0.69 0.71 11.31
N GLY A 124 -0.27 0.90 10.06
CA GLY A 124 -1.07 1.65 9.11
C GLY A 124 -0.58 1.56 7.67
N HIS A 125 -1.25 2.31 6.82
CA HIS A 125 -1.05 2.31 5.37
C HIS A 125 -1.03 3.74 4.84
N VAL A 126 -0.39 3.94 3.69
CA VAL A 126 -0.45 5.17 2.91
C VAL A 126 -1.05 4.86 1.55
N PHE A 127 -2.17 5.49 1.22
CA PHE A 127 -2.81 5.31 -0.09
C PHE A 127 -2.37 6.43 -1.04
N PHE A 128 -1.72 6.07 -2.12
CA PHE A 128 -1.34 7.02 -3.17
C PHE A 128 -2.23 6.80 -4.39
N ASN A 129 -3.13 7.74 -4.77
CA ASN A 129 -3.31 9.05 -4.14
C ASN A 129 -4.78 9.28 -3.75
N THR A 130 -5.05 10.37 -3.06
CA THR A 130 -6.36 10.78 -2.57
C THR A 130 -7.43 10.86 -3.66
N THR A 131 -7.13 11.49 -4.79
CA THR A 131 -8.09 11.62 -5.90
C THR A 131 -8.61 10.27 -6.37
N GLN A 132 -7.69 9.30 -6.54
CA GLN A 132 -8.06 7.96 -7.00
C GLN A 132 -8.76 7.17 -5.88
N PHE A 133 -8.37 7.37 -4.64
CA PHE A 133 -8.97 6.71 -3.49
C PHE A 133 -10.48 6.98 -3.41
N PHE A 134 -10.87 8.25 -3.51
CA PHE A 134 -12.29 8.64 -3.50
C PHE A 134 -13.01 8.35 -4.83
N SER A 135 -12.37 8.65 -5.97
CA SER A 135 -13.02 8.46 -7.27
C SER A 135 -13.37 7.02 -7.60
N TYR A 136 -12.70 6.06 -6.95
CA TYR A 136 -12.93 4.62 -7.18
C TYR A 136 -13.70 3.94 -6.06
N GLY A 137 -14.23 4.70 -5.10
CA GLY A 137 -15.03 4.18 -4.00
C GLY A 137 -14.26 3.29 -3.02
N LEU A 138 -12.91 3.42 -2.99
CA LEU A 138 -12.08 2.64 -2.08
C LEU A 138 -12.20 3.15 -0.65
N ASP A 139 -12.47 4.43 -0.46
CA ASP A 139 -12.79 5.05 0.83
C ASP A 139 -13.98 4.36 1.50
N THR A 140 -15.08 4.24 0.78
CA THR A 140 -16.27 3.52 1.26
C THR A 140 -15.95 2.05 1.56
N TYR A 141 -15.28 1.37 0.62
CA TYR A 141 -14.92 -0.03 0.81
C TYR A 141 -14.06 -0.28 2.06
N VAL A 142 -13.00 0.51 2.26
CA VAL A 142 -12.13 0.29 3.43
C VAL A 142 -12.81 0.69 4.73
N ALA A 143 -13.65 1.72 4.73
CA ALA A 143 -14.43 2.12 5.90
C ALA A 143 -15.38 1.00 6.34
N GLU A 144 -16.07 0.39 5.40
CA GLU A 144 -17.07 -0.66 5.69
C GLU A 144 -16.47 -2.03 5.99
N ASN A 145 -15.30 -2.34 5.41
CA ASN A 145 -14.76 -3.71 5.42
C ASN A 145 -13.42 -3.87 6.12
N LYS A 146 -12.68 -2.78 6.32
CA LYS A 146 -11.30 -2.85 6.82
C LYS A 146 -11.03 -1.93 8.00
N PHE A 147 -11.61 -0.74 8.03
CA PHE A 147 -11.42 0.28 9.08
C PHE A 147 -12.72 0.50 9.85
N THR A 148 -13.30 -0.58 10.35
CA THR A 148 -14.58 -0.59 11.04
C THR A 148 -14.52 -0.02 12.46
N GLU A 149 -13.31 0.06 13.02
CA GLU A 149 -13.07 0.59 14.35
C GLU A 149 -12.07 1.75 14.30
N PRO A 150 -12.21 2.77 15.15
CA PRO A 150 -11.21 3.81 15.29
C PRO A 150 -9.86 3.23 15.70
N ALA A 151 -8.80 3.66 15.05
CA ALA A 151 -7.44 3.25 15.41
C ALA A 151 -6.79 4.30 16.29
N LEU A 152 -6.14 3.85 17.36
CA LEU A 152 -5.28 4.71 18.17
C LEU A 152 -3.96 4.99 17.43
N THR A 153 -3.36 6.12 17.75
CA THR A 153 -2.00 6.42 17.28
C THR A 153 -1.04 5.34 17.76
N PRO A 154 -0.23 4.75 16.87
CA PRO A 154 0.70 3.70 17.27
C PRO A 154 1.72 4.21 18.28
N VAL A 155 1.96 3.42 19.32
CA VAL A 155 2.97 3.73 20.34
C VAL A 155 4.36 3.67 19.72
N MET A 156 5.12 4.72 19.92
CA MET A 156 6.54 4.80 19.55
C MET A 156 7.40 4.60 20.80
N SER A 157 7.76 3.36 21.10
CA SER A 157 8.49 2.99 22.31
C SER A 157 9.85 3.69 22.47
N TRP A 158 10.40 4.18 21.38
CA TRP A 158 11.66 4.94 21.35
C TRP A 158 11.49 6.45 21.61
N LYS A 159 10.27 6.95 21.69
CA LYS A 159 9.96 8.32 22.08
C LYS A 159 9.74 8.39 23.58
N THR A 160 10.31 9.38 24.22
CA THR A 160 9.90 9.71 25.58
C THR A 160 8.42 10.06 25.56
N PRO A 161 7.61 9.56 26.51
CA PRO A 161 6.26 10.05 26.65
C PRO A 161 6.31 11.58 26.74
N CYS A 162 5.82 12.27 25.73
CA CYS A 162 5.58 13.67 25.89
C CYS A 162 4.36 13.76 26.83
N ASP A 163 4.44 14.58 27.85
CA ASP A 163 3.28 14.93 28.65
C ASP A 163 2.28 15.55 27.70
N LEU A 164 1.38 14.71 27.17
CA LEU A 164 0.24 15.21 26.44
C LEU A 164 -0.53 16.08 27.43
N PRO A 165 -0.90 17.30 27.07
CA PRO A 165 -1.79 18.08 27.90
C PRO A 165 -3.03 17.22 28.15
N ASP A 166 -3.43 17.18 29.40
CA ASP A 166 -4.60 16.42 29.84
C ASP A 166 -5.83 16.98 29.09
N ILE A 167 -6.28 16.23 28.09
CA ILE A 167 -7.49 16.58 27.32
C ILE A 167 -8.70 16.02 28.06
N THR A 168 -8.80 16.33 29.33
CA THR A 168 -10.02 16.14 30.08
C THR A 168 -10.83 17.44 30.02
N ASP A 169 -11.62 17.63 28.94
CA ASP A 169 -12.79 18.51 28.88
C ASP A 169 -13.82 17.95 27.90
#